data_1da9f38628cc855ee1b1292f9506d067
#
_entry.id   1da9f38628cc855ee1b1292f9506d067
#
_cell.length_a   1.000
_cell.length_b   1.000
_cell.length_c   1.000
_cell.angle_alpha   90.00
_cell.angle_beta   90.00
_cell.angle_gamma   90.00
#
_symmetry.space_group_name_H-M   'P 1'
#
loop_
_entity.id
_entity.type
_entity.pdbx_description
1 polymer ?
#
loop_
_entity_poly.entity_id
_entity_poly.type
_entity_poly.pdbx_seq_one_letter_code
_entity_poly.pdbx_strand_id
1 'polypeptide(L)'
;TAYGTQDWYYGENGEILHFPVDNYYYEGKRVAHFLGENVIKYHRTLTTYLNGLLANGFQINSVVEPQPPERLMETVPGMKDEMRRPMMLIVSAGKK
;
A
#
# COMPACT_ATOMS: atom_id res chain seq x y z
N THR A 1 -1.52 -2.23 -3.70
CA THR A 1 -1.10 -1.83 -2.37
C THR A 1 0.24 -2.42 -1.99
N ALA A 2 0.92 -1.81 -1.03
CA ALA A 2 2.21 -2.29 -0.53
C ALA A 2 2.10 -3.63 0.22
N TYR A 3 0.89 -4.05 0.56
CA TYR A 3 0.67 -5.22 1.41
C TYR A 3 0.29 -6.48 0.65
N GLY A 4 0.15 -6.39 -0.65
CA GLY A 4 -0.26 -7.55 -1.44
C GLY A 4 -1.72 -7.97 -1.25
N THR A 5 -2.44 -7.31 -0.38
CA THR A 5 -3.88 -7.50 -0.20
C THR A 5 -4.61 -6.25 -0.65
N GLN A 6 -5.89 -6.37 -0.91
CA GLN A 6 -6.67 -5.28 -1.51
C GLN A 6 -7.87 -4.90 -0.63
N ASP A 7 -8.15 -5.67 0.41
CA ASP A 7 -9.39 -5.56 1.14
C ASP A 7 -9.18 -5.54 2.65
N TRP A 8 -10.15 -4.96 3.34
CA TRP A 8 -10.21 -4.94 4.79
C TRP A 8 -10.71 -6.28 5.33
N TYR A 9 -10.37 -6.56 6.57
CA TYR A 9 -10.94 -7.67 7.31
C TYR A 9 -12.14 -7.18 8.11
N TYR A 10 -13.31 -7.79 7.86
CA TYR A 10 -14.58 -7.36 8.45
C TYR A 10 -15.01 -8.30 9.57
N GLY A 11 -15.67 -7.72 10.58
CA GLY A 11 -16.30 -8.49 11.64
C GLY A 11 -17.68 -9.01 11.24
N GLU A 12 -18.33 -9.72 12.17
CA GLU A 12 -19.63 -10.34 11.92
C GLU A 12 -20.74 -9.34 11.59
N ASN A 13 -20.62 -8.12 12.09
CA ASN A 13 -21.59 -7.05 11.85
C ASN A 13 -21.19 -6.11 10.72
N GLY A 14 -20.21 -6.48 9.92
CA GLY A 14 -19.71 -5.66 8.83
C GLY A 14 -18.76 -4.54 9.24
N GLU A 15 -18.36 -4.49 10.52
CA GLU A 15 -17.40 -3.49 10.98
C GLU A 15 -16.00 -3.79 10.45
N ILE A 16 -15.23 -2.73 10.18
CA ILE A 16 -13.86 -2.85 9.73
C ILE A 16 -12.96 -3.13 10.94
N LEU A 17 -12.39 -4.33 10.98
CA LEU A 17 -11.51 -4.73 12.08
C LEU A 17 -10.07 -4.29 11.84
N HIS A 18 -9.50 -4.63 10.69
CA HIS A 18 -8.14 -4.25 10.35
C HIS A 18 -7.89 -4.47 8.85
N PHE A 19 -6.77 -3.94 8.36
CA PHE A 19 -6.29 -4.24 7.01
C PHE A 19 -5.21 -5.31 7.14
N PRO A 20 -5.43 -6.52 6.60
CA PRO A 20 -4.48 -7.61 6.81
C PRO A 20 -3.21 -7.45 6.00
N VAL A 21 -2.10 -7.79 6.64
CA VAL A 21 -0.81 -7.92 5.97
C VAL A 21 -0.34 -9.35 6.21
N ASP A 22 -0.16 -10.09 5.14
CA ASP A 22 0.25 -11.48 5.24
C ASP A 22 1.16 -11.84 4.08
N ASN A 23 2.01 -12.82 4.31
CA ASN A 23 2.95 -13.31 3.30
C ASN A 23 3.79 -12.18 2.69
N TYR A 24 4.13 -11.18 3.50
CA TYR A 24 4.78 -9.95 3.04
C TYR A 24 6.12 -10.22 2.37
N TYR A 25 6.89 -11.18 2.87
CA TYR A 25 8.22 -11.47 2.33
C TYR A 25 8.20 -12.42 1.14
N TYR A 26 7.03 -12.97 0.80
CA TYR A 26 6.90 -13.81 -0.39
C TYR A 26 6.51 -12.93 -1.57
N GLU A 27 7.53 -12.53 -2.34
CA GLU A 27 7.35 -11.65 -3.49
C GLU A 27 6.83 -12.42 -4.70
N GLY A 28 6.23 -11.70 -5.62
CA GLY A 28 5.78 -12.24 -6.90
C GLY A 28 4.31 -12.03 -7.17
N LYS A 29 3.79 -12.88 -8.03
CA LYS A 29 2.42 -12.79 -8.53
C LYS A 29 1.40 -13.10 -7.44
N ARG A 30 0.37 -12.24 -7.35
CA ARG A 30 -0.79 -12.44 -6.48
C ARG A 30 -2.07 -12.18 -7.23
N VAL A 31 -3.13 -12.87 -6.80
CA VAL A 31 -4.48 -12.61 -7.30
C VAL A 31 -5.24 -11.89 -6.20
N ALA A 32 -5.76 -10.71 -6.52
CA ALA A 32 -6.55 -9.90 -5.60
C ALA A 32 -7.94 -9.67 -6.17
N HIS A 33 -8.91 -9.49 -5.29
CA HIS A 33 -10.27 -9.16 -5.68
C HIS A 33 -10.44 -7.65 -5.64
N PHE A 34 -10.79 -7.05 -6.79
CA PHE A 34 -10.92 -5.60 -6.90
C PHE A 34 -12.07 -5.26 -7.85
N LEU A 35 -12.98 -4.42 -7.37
CA LEU A 35 -14.15 -3.99 -8.13
C LEU A 35 -14.99 -5.15 -8.69
N GLY A 36 -15.14 -6.21 -7.90
CA GLY A 36 -15.94 -7.38 -8.30
C GLY A 36 -15.23 -8.36 -9.20
N GLU A 37 -13.97 -8.13 -9.54
CA GLU A 37 -13.20 -8.99 -10.42
C GLU A 37 -11.88 -9.41 -9.78
N ASN A 38 -11.37 -10.57 -10.20
CA ASN A 38 -10.03 -11.00 -9.83
C ASN A 38 -9.01 -10.28 -10.70
N VAL A 39 -8.04 -9.63 -10.06
CA VAL A 39 -6.95 -8.95 -10.76
C VAL A 39 -5.62 -9.57 -10.35
N ILE A 40 -4.68 -9.58 -11.30
CA ILE A 40 -3.32 -10.06 -11.03
C ILE A 40 -2.49 -8.88 -10.58
N LYS A 41 -1.80 -9.05 -9.45
CA LYS A 41 -0.87 -8.07 -8.89
C LYS A 41 0.49 -8.71 -8.70
N TYR A 42 1.52 -7.89 -8.73
CA TYR A 42 2.86 -8.33 -8.39
C TYR A 42 3.28 -7.64 -7.10
N HIS A 43 3.57 -8.45 -6.10
CA HIS A 43 3.96 -7.97 -4.79
C HIS A 43 5.48 -7.91 -4.67
N ARG A 44 5.98 -6.78 -4.14
CA ARG A 44 7.39 -6.62 -3.75
C ARG A 44 7.48 -5.92 -2.43
N THR A 45 8.48 -6.28 -1.65
CA THR A 45 8.72 -5.64 -0.37
C THR A 45 9.29 -4.23 -0.55
N LEU A 46 9.19 -3.42 0.50
CA LEU A 46 9.82 -2.10 0.53
C LEU A 46 11.33 -2.22 0.30
N THR A 47 11.97 -3.22 0.89
CA THR A 47 13.40 -3.49 0.72
C THR A 47 13.76 -3.65 -0.76
N THR A 48 12.98 -4.44 -1.50
CA THR A 48 13.23 -4.67 -2.92
C THR A 48 13.10 -3.39 -3.74
N TYR A 49 12.07 -2.58 -3.48
CA TYR A 49 11.91 -1.31 -4.20
C TYR A 49 13.06 -0.35 -3.95
N LEU A 50 13.40 -0.12 -2.68
CA LEU A 50 14.41 0.87 -2.32
C LEU A 50 15.81 0.42 -2.72
N ASN A 51 16.16 -0.82 -2.45
CA ASN A 51 17.47 -1.36 -2.84
C ASN A 51 17.61 -1.50 -4.34
N GLY A 52 16.53 -1.76 -5.05
CA GLY A 52 16.53 -1.78 -6.50
C GLY A 52 16.94 -0.44 -7.10
N LEU A 53 16.42 0.67 -6.55
CA LEU A 53 16.82 2.01 -6.97
C LEU A 53 18.29 2.28 -6.66
N LEU A 54 18.73 1.97 -5.46
CA LEU A 54 20.13 2.17 -5.06
C LEU A 54 21.08 1.36 -5.92
N ALA A 55 20.75 0.10 -6.21
CA ALA A 55 21.58 -0.78 -7.01
C ALA A 55 21.69 -0.33 -8.47
N ASN A 56 20.74 0.43 -8.97
CA ASN A 56 20.70 0.93 -10.34
C ASN A 56 21.20 2.38 -10.48
N GLY A 57 21.93 2.87 -9.49
CA GLY A 57 22.59 4.16 -9.57
C GLY A 57 21.73 5.36 -9.21
N PHE A 58 20.60 5.14 -8.55
CA PHE A 58 19.76 6.23 -8.07
C PHE A 58 20.13 6.62 -6.64
N GLN A 59 19.98 7.89 -6.35
CA GLN A 59 20.06 8.43 -5.01
C GLN A 59 18.65 8.71 -4.53
N ILE A 60 18.29 8.15 -3.38
CA ILE A 60 16.96 8.37 -2.80
C ILE A 60 16.99 9.68 -2.03
N ASN A 61 16.11 10.61 -2.43
CA ASN A 61 16.02 11.93 -1.82
C ASN A 61 14.93 11.99 -0.74
N SER A 62 13.81 11.31 -0.97
CA SER A 62 12.75 11.23 0.03
C SER A 62 11.89 9.99 -0.17
N VAL A 63 11.29 9.54 0.92
CA VAL A 63 10.33 8.43 0.93
C VAL A 63 9.13 8.92 1.72
N VAL A 64 7.94 8.85 1.10
CA VAL A 64 6.70 9.34 1.72
C VAL A 64 5.62 8.28 1.59
N GLU A 65 4.95 8.02 2.70
CA GLU A 65 3.70 7.29 2.73
C GLU A 65 2.60 8.33 2.94
N PRO A 66 1.91 8.77 1.86
CA PRO A 66 0.98 9.87 1.98
C PRO A 66 -0.24 9.53 2.86
N GLN A 67 -0.64 10.51 3.66
CA GLN A 67 -1.82 10.42 4.51
C GLN A 67 -2.96 11.22 3.88
N PRO A 68 -4.23 10.85 4.16
CA PRO A 68 -5.33 11.65 3.67
C PRO A 68 -5.33 13.03 4.33
N PRO A 69 -5.61 14.12 3.57
CA PRO A 69 -5.74 15.44 4.16
C PRO A 69 -6.87 15.50 5.20
N GLU A 70 -6.64 16.24 6.26
CA GLU A 70 -7.60 16.36 7.36
C GLU A 70 -9.00 16.80 6.88
N ARG A 71 -9.04 17.75 5.97
CA ARG A 71 -10.30 18.23 5.42
C ARG A 71 -11.09 17.13 4.70
N LEU A 72 -10.42 16.17 4.04
CA LEU A 72 -11.08 15.05 3.38
C LEU A 72 -11.59 14.03 4.38
N MET A 73 -10.92 13.87 5.52
CA MET A 73 -11.39 12.99 6.57
C MET A 73 -12.69 13.48 7.19
N GLU A 74 -12.91 14.79 7.21
CA GLU A 74 -14.13 15.38 7.73
C GLU A 74 -15.30 15.35 6.75
N THR A 75 -15.03 15.41 5.44
CA THR A 75 -16.03 15.58 4.41
C THR A 75 -16.35 14.34 3.60
N VAL A 76 -15.41 13.39 3.50
CA VAL A 76 -15.57 12.17 2.69
C VAL A 76 -15.80 10.98 3.61
N PRO A 77 -16.96 10.30 3.52
CA PRO A 77 -17.21 9.10 4.33
C PRO A 77 -16.16 8.02 4.07
N GLY A 78 -15.66 7.42 5.15
CA GLY A 78 -14.67 6.35 5.07
C GLY A 78 -13.23 6.81 4.91
N MET A 79 -12.99 8.11 4.72
CA MET A 79 -11.63 8.61 4.53
C MET A 79 -10.75 8.46 5.78
N LYS A 80 -11.36 8.49 6.97
CA LYS A 80 -10.62 8.29 8.23
C LYS A 80 -9.95 6.92 8.30
N ASP A 81 -10.55 5.91 7.68
CA ASP A 81 -9.98 4.57 7.66
C ASP A 81 -8.66 4.51 6.89
N GLU A 82 -8.41 5.48 6.00
CA GLU A 82 -7.16 5.58 5.28
C GLU A 82 -5.98 5.97 6.18
N MET A 83 -6.23 6.44 7.40
CA MET A 83 -5.18 6.65 8.39
C MET A 83 -4.71 5.35 9.05
N ARG A 84 -5.43 4.27 8.84
CA ARG A 84 -5.15 2.99 9.50
C ARG A 84 -4.09 2.16 8.79
N ARG A 85 -3.79 2.54 7.55
CA ARG A 85 -2.74 1.90 6.78
C ARG A 85 -2.26 2.85 5.68
N PRO A 86 -0.97 2.81 5.29
CA PRO A 86 -0.53 3.55 4.11
C PRO A 86 -1.00 2.83 2.86
N MET A 87 -1.62 3.57 1.95
CA MET A 87 -2.13 3.01 0.71
C MET A 87 -1.10 3.03 -0.40
N MET A 88 -0.23 4.02 -0.37
CA MET A 88 0.77 4.25 -1.42
C MET A 88 2.12 4.55 -0.82
N LEU A 89 3.14 4.38 -1.64
CA LEU A 89 4.50 4.78 -1.33
C LEU A 89 4.98 5.68 -2.45
N ILE A 90 5.52 6.84 -2.08
CA ILE A 90 6.13 7.76 -3.02
C ILE A 90 7.61 7.85 -2.72
N VAL A 91 8.44 7.57 -3.71
CA VAL A 91 9.89 7.67 -3.59
C VAL A 91 10.38 8.69 -4.58
N SER A 92 11.07 9.72 -4.08
CA SER A 92 11.75 10.69 -4.91
C SER A 92 13.21 10.28 -5.03
N ALA A 93 13.67 10.09 -6.26
CA ALA A 93 15.03 9.65 -6.50
C ALA A 93 15.61 10.40 -7.70
N GLY A 94 16.91 10.67 -7.63
CA GLY A 94 17.67 11.28 -8.71
C GLY A 94 18.78 10.35 -9.13
N LYS A 95 19.18 10.45 -10.38
CA LYS A 95 20.30 9.66 -10.89
C LYS A 95 21.61 10.25 -10.42
N LYS A 96 22.49 9.40 -9.93
CA LYS A 96 23.84 9.82 -9.56
C LYS A 96 24.67 10.16 -10.79
#